data_7efae3ce4e49eb35eac3d42d25f9cf0d
#
_entry.id   7efae3ce4e49eb35eac3d42d25f9cf0d
#
_cell.length_a   1.000
_cell.length_b   1.000
_cell.length_c   1.000
_cell.angle_alpha   90.00
_cell.angle_beta   90.00
_cell.angle_gamma   90.00
#
_symmetry.space_group_name_H-M   'P 1'
#
loop_
_entity.id
_entity.type
_entity.pdbx_description
1 polymer ?
#
loop_
_entity_poly.entity_id
_entity_poly.type
_entity_poly.pdbx_seq_one_letter_code
_entity_poly.pdbx_strand_id
1 'polypeptide(L)'
;MMKKTLLTLAVLATALTLSAQEIRTNYRSEGMTHISTESEPCQDFTVRVERVGFPDETSLYQIYIDLRQKTGFTAPKGVKMTATLPGGSVVRADQIGRETATKTRQEDGLYLNRLRYALEEADMDKLTRGVTALELIYGWEPDDYLQYNFKEDVFGALLKRHVEAIAQAAASTIDLTAEAAGRVDLTGSVMTAASPLVADGKNLKYNIILNHLYYKNSAKEDVDLAFQLGTEKQYHIVPDAPVTFVLEEGSEITLPQTRDEVNFIYLYPSLSQLRTLAYGSVKSLRIQTEDGTLSDAILDDSFSKALNQQYQLLMSLSTL
;
A
#
# COMPACT_ATOMS: atom_id res chain seq x y z
N MET A 1 34.30 -34.95 14.80
CA MET A 1 34.03 -33.65 15.41
C MET A 1 33.49 -32.60 14.45
N MET A 2 33.02 -32.97 13.24
CA MET A 2 32.56 -32.03 12.17
C MET A 2 31.05 -31.92 11.96
N LYS A 3 30.22 -32.66 12.71
CA LYS A 3 28.73 -32.63 12.49
C LYS A 3 27.96 -31.62 13.36
N LYS A 4 28.59 -31.03 14.39
CA LYS A 4 27.92 -30.04 15.26
C LYS A 4 28.03 -28.60 14.81
N THR A 5 28.99 -28.26 13.93
CA THR A 5 29.21 -26.89 13.45
C THR A 5 28.27 -26.50 12.29
N LEU A 6 27.76 -27.49 11.53
CA LEU A 6 26.83 -27.21 10.42
C LEU A 6 25.39 -26.89 10.89
N LEU A 7 25.00 -27.43 12.05
CA LEU A 7 23.65 -27.19 12.57
C LEU A 7 23.47 -25.77 13.15
N THR A 8 24.57 -25.20 13.66
CA THR A 8 24.55 -23.83 14.25
C THR A 8 24.52 -22.75 13.17
N LEU A 9 25.09 -23.00 11.99
CA LEU A 9 25.03 -22.06 10.86
C LEU A 9 23.64 -22.04 10.20
N ALA A 10 22.95 -23.18 10.14
CA ALA A 10 21.59 -23.26 9.56
C ALA A 10 20.55 -22.58 10.44
N VAL A 11 20.71 -22.58 11.76
CA VAL A 11 19.81 -21.90 12.70
C VAL A 11 20.04 -20.38 12.69
N LEU A 12 21.28 -19.91 12.44
CA LEU A 12 21.54 -18.47 12.31
C LEU A 12 21.04 -17.89 10.97
N ALA A 13 20.99 -18.69 9.92
CA ALA A 13 20.50 -18.23 8.60
C ALA A 13 18.97 -18.12 8.52
N THR A 14 18.23 -18.84 9.37
CA THR A 14 16.75 -18.74 9.44
C THR A 14 16.25 -17.64 10.37
N ALA A 15 17.14 -17.01 11.16
CA ALA A 15 16.77 -15.92 12.07
C ALA A 15 16.92 -14.50 11.45
N LEU A 16 17.34 -14.38 10.19
CA LEU A 16 17.60 -13.08 9.54
C LEU A 16 16.68 -12.71 8.39
N THR A 17 15.60 -13.45 8.16
CA THR A 17 14.50 -12.93 7.36
C THR A 17 13.44 -12.29 8.27
N LEU A 18 13.82 -11.27 9.02
CA LEU A 18 12.88 -10.22 9.38
C LEU A 18 12.45 -9.61 8.05
N SER A 19 11.26 -10.01 7.55
CA SER A 19 10.72 -9.35 6.36
C SER A 19 10.66 -7.86 6.69
N ALA A 20 11.37 -7.06 5.90
CA ALA A 20 11.28 -5.61 6.05
C ALA A 20 9.81 -5.25 5.89
N GLN A 21 9.29 -4.41 6.78
CA GLN A 21 7.91 -3.93 6.69
C GLN A 21 7.73 -3.20 5.35
N GLU A 22 6.74 -3.63 4.59
CA GLU A 22 6.50 -3.07 3.27
C GLU A 22 5.80 -1.71 3.33
N ILE A 23 6.20 -0.79 2.46
CA ILE A 23 5.58 0.53 2.32
C ILE A 23 4.40 0.42 1.36
N ARG A 24 3.26 0.92 1.79
CA ARG A 24 2.04 1.03 0.98
C ARG A 24 2.01 2.33 0.18
N THR A 25 2.24 3.47 0.85
CA THR A 25 2.27 4.79 0.21
C THR A 25 3.45 5.61 0.71
N ASN A 26 4.03 6.43 -0.16
CA ASN A 26 5.09 7.35 0.18
C ASN A 26 5.06 8.55 -0.77
N TYR A 27 4.27 9.57 -0.45
CA TYR A 27 4.09 10.73 -1.30
C TYR A 27 3.97 12.03 -0.50
N ARG A 28 4.18 13.17 -1.19
CA ARG A 28 3.86 14.51 -0.71
C ARG A 28 2.79 15.12 -1.59
N SER A 29 1.75 15.70 -0.98
CA SER A 29 0.67 16.42 -1.65
C SER A 29 0.25 17.62 -0.81
N GLU A 30 0.01 18.77 -1.43
CA GLU A 30 -0.39 20.01 -0.74
C GLU A 30 0.53 20.41 0.42
N GLY A 31 1.81 20.10 0.30
CA GLY A 31 2.83 20.36 1.34
C GLY A 31 2.86 19.34 2.48
N MET A 32 1.91 18.43 2.56
CA MET A 32 1.90 17.35 3.54
C MET A 32 2.59 16.10 2.98
N THR A 33 3.36 15.41 3.83
CA THR A 33 3.98 14.12 3.50
C THR A 33 3.17 12.99 4.11
N HIS A 34 2.86 11.99 3.32
CA HIS A 34 2.12 10.79 3.71
C HIS A 34 2.96 9.54 3.46
N ILE A 35 3.34 8.84 4.52
CA ILE A 35 4.08 7.57 4.42
C ILE A 35 3.32 6.54 5.23
N SER A 36 2.78 5.52 4.57
CA SER A 36 2.08 4.43 5.24
C SER A 36 2.67 3.07 4.90
N THR A 37 2.53 2.15 5.84
CA THR A 37 2.96 0.75 5.69
C THR A 37 1.82 -0.14 5.24
N GLU A 38 2.13 -1.34 4.77
CA GLU A 38 1.12 -2.38 4.61
C GLU A 38 0.61 -2.87 5.98
N SER A 39 -0.57 -3.47 5.97
CA SER A 39 -1.17 -4.02 7.19
C SER A 39 -0.51 -5.33 7.58
N GLU A 40 -0.11 -5.46 8.83
CA GLU A 40 0.41 -6.70 9.42
C GLU A 40 -0.55 -7.28 10.47
N PRO A 41 -0.64 -8.62 10.57
CA PRO A 41 -1.46 -9.27 11.58
C PRO A 41 -0.86 -9.10 12.98
N CYS A 42 -1.74 -8.87 13.97
CA CYS A 42 -1.45 -8.86 15.39
C CYS A 42 -2.62 -9.51 16.12
N GLN A 43 -2.46 -10.74 16.62
CA GLN A 43 -3.54 -11.55 17.19
C GLN A 43 -4.71 -11.72 16.19
N ASP A 44 -5.92 -11.23 16.53
CA ASP A 44 -7.14 -11.32 15.73
C ASP A 44 -7.49 -10.01 14.98
N PHE A 45 -6.55 -9.08 14.94
CA PHE A 45 -6.65 -7.84 14.19
C PHE A 45 -5.42 -7.60 13.31
N THR A 46 -5.51 -6.64 12.40
CA THR A 46 -4.36 -6.17 11.63
C THR A 46 -4.04 -4.72 11.98
N VAL A 47 -2.77 -4.37 11.85
CA VAL A 47 -2.24 -3.03 12.16
C VAL A 47 -1.58 -2.45 10.94
N ARG A 48 -1.87 -1.20 10.67
CA ARG A 48 -1.17 -0.36 9.70
C ARG A 48 -0.79 0.96 10.37
N VAL A 49 0.35 1.50 10.02
CA VAL A 49 0.81 2.79 10.53
C VAL A 49 1.02 3.75 9.38
N GLU A 50 0.59 4.99 9.57
CA GLU A 50 0.85 6.11 8.67
C GLU A 50 1.52 7.25 9.44
N ARG A 51 2.54 7.87 8.84
CA ARG A 51 3.10 9.14 9.30
C ARG A 51 2.63 10.24 8.38
N VAL A 52 2.03 11.28 8.96
CA VAL A 52 1.65 12.50 8.26
C VAL A 52 2.58 13.61 8.71
N GLY A 53 3.41 14.11 7.81
CA GLY A 53 4.27 15.27 8.04
C GLY A 53 3.60 16.54 7.53
N PHE A 54 3.69 17.62 8.30
CA PHE A 54 3.10 18.92 7.97
C PHE A 54 4.15 19.90 7.46
N PRO A 55 3.74 21.01 6.79
CA PRO A 55 4.67 22.02 6.28
C PRO A 55 5.50 22.75 7.35
N ASP A 56 5.03 22.75 8.59
CA ASP A 56 5.72 23.35 9.75
C ASP A 56 6.73 22.40 10.42
N GLU A 57 7.10 21.32 9.72
CA GLU A 57 8.01 20.26 10.20
C GLU A 57 7.48 19.41 11.35
N THR A 58 6.24 19.62 11.79
CA THR A 58 5.59 18.71 12.74
C THR A 58 5.12 17.43 12.06
N SER A 59 4.89 16.38 12.83
CA SER A 59 4.34 15.14 12.31
C SER A 59 3.44 14.45 13.32
N LEU A 60 2.49 13.67 12.79
CA LEU A 60 1.63 12.78 13.55
C LEU A 60 1.73 11.37 13.00
N TYR A 61 1.61 10.39 13.89
CA TYR A 61 1.37 9.01 13.51
C TYR A 61 -0.11 8.68 13.60
N GLN A 62 -0.60 7.92 12.64
CA GLN A 62 -1.94 7.33 12.67
C GLN A 62 -1.80 5.82 12.73
N ILE A 63 -2.44 5.20 13.72
CA ILE A 63 -2.52 3.75 13.83
C ILE A 63 -3.90 3.32 13.36
N TYR A 64 -3.95 2.47 12.36
CA TYR A 64 -5.16 1.82 11.88
C TYR A 64 -5.20 0.41 12.45
N ILE A 65 -6.31 0.06 13.06
CA ILE A 65 -6.58 -1.29 13.58
C ILE A 65 -7.84 -1.80 12.89
N ASP A 66 -7.69 -2.87 12.12
CA ASP A 66 -8.76 -3.51 11.39
C ASP A 66 -9.14 -4.83 12.04
N LEU A 67 -10.40 -4.96 12.45
CA LEU A 67 -10.98 -6.13 13.10
C LEU A 67 -12.00 -6.79 12.17
N ARG A 68 -11.88 -8.11 11.99
CA ARG A 68 -12.88 -8.90 11.26
C ARG A 68 -13.80 -9.59 12.23
N GLN A 69 -15.08 -9.20 12.25
CA GLN A 69 -16.07 -9.70 13.21
C GLN A 69 -17.42 -9.99 12.56
N LYS A 70 -18.22 -10.86 13.19
CA LYS A 70 -19.59 -11.17 12.73
C LYS A 70 -20.54 -9.98 12.81
N THR A 71 -20.26 -9.04 13.70
CA THR A 71 -21.04 -7.82 13.91
C THR A 71 -20.24 -6.59 13.51
N GLY A 72 -20.89 -5.66 12.80
CA GLY A 72 -20.31 -4.36 12.49
C GLY A 72 -20.67 -3.35 13.58
N PHE A 73 -19.72 -2.50 13.90
CA PHE A 73 -19.98 -1.34 14.78
C PHE A 73 -19.59 -0.04 14.08
N THR A 74 -20.01 1.08 14.64
CA THR A 74 -19.56 2.41 14.22
C THR A 74 -18.75 3.01 15.35
N ALA A 75 -17.44 3.20 15.13
CA ALA A 75 -16.57 3.84 16.10
C ALA A 75 -16.72 5.37 16.01
N PRO A 76 -17.27 6.05 17.03
CA PRO A 76 -17.41 7.50 16.99
C PRO A 76 -16.07 8.19 17.19
N LYS A 77 -15.96 9.43 16.69
CA LYS A 77 -14.80 10.28 16.96
C LYS A 77 -14.66 10.54 18.47
N GLY A 78 -13.44 10.47 18.97
CA GLY A 78 -13.10 10.77 20.36
C GLY A 78 -13.16 9.59 21.33
N VAL A 79 -13.61 8.39 20.91
CA VAL A 79 -13.38 7.18 21.70
C VAL A 79 -11.90 6.85 21.73
N LYS A 80 -11.46 6.12 22.75
CA LYS A 80 -10.04 6.04 23.09
C LYS A 80 -9.44 4.67 22.84
N MET A 81 -8.17 4.69 22.42
CA MET A 81 -7.24 3.60 22.64
C MET A 81 -6.43 3.87 23.90
N THR A 82 -6.27 2.88 24.75
CA THR A 82 -5.36 2.93 25.90
C THR A 82 -4.35 1.79 25.78
N ALA A 83 -3.08 2.14 25.68
CA ALA A 83 -1.98 1.18 25.66
C ALA A 83 -1.22 1.25 27.00
N THR A 84 -1.11 0.12 27.69
CA THR A 84 -0.32 -0.01 28.92
C THR A 84 1.10 -0.43 28.58
N LEU A 85 2.07 0.34 29.07
CA LEU A 85 3.48 0.10 28.86
C LEU A 85 4.08 -0.81 29.95
N PRO A 86 5.26 -1.41 29.72
CA PRO A 86 6.01 -2.04 30.78
C PRO A 86 6.25 -1.05 31.94
N GLY A 87 5.90 -1.46 33.17
CA GLY A 87 5.95 -0.56 34.33
C GLY A 87 4.64 0.15 34.69
N GLY A 88 3.57 -0.08 33.91
CA GLY A 88 2.20 0.34 34.26
C GLY A 88 1.81 1.74 33.83
N SER A 89 2.71 2.54 33.22
CA SER A 89 2.31 3.81 32.59
C SER A 89 1.46 3.56 31.34
N VAL A 90 0.67 4.55 30.92
CA VAL A 90 -0.24 4.40 29.79
C VAL A 90 -0.04 5.49 28.76
N VAL A 91 -0.24 5.13 27.49
CA VAL A 91 -0.43 6.04 26.35
C VAL A 91 -1.89 5.99 25.95
N ARG A 92 -2.49 7.15 25.69
CA ARG A 92 -3.86 7.27 25.21
C ARG A 92 -3.90 8.00 23.89
N ALA A 93 -4.75 7.52 22.99
CA ALA A 93 -4.98 8.15 21.69
C ALA A 93 -6.48 8.24 21.42
N ASP A 94 -6.88 9.32 20.77
CA ASP A 94 -8.28 9.54 20.41
C ASP A 94 -8.54 9.02 18.99
N GLN A 95 -9.71 8.39 18.80
CA GLN A 95 -10.24 8.08 17.47
C GLN A 95 -10.45 9.39 16.69
N ILE A 96 -9.78 9.51 15.53
CA ILE A 96 -9.74 10.79 14.79
C ILE A 96 -10.91 11.02 13.84
N GLY A 97 -11.67 9.98 13.53
CA GLY A 97 -12.83 10.07 12.65
C GLY A 97 -13.98 9.20 13.14
N ARG A 98 -15.13 9.34 12.49
CA ARG A 98 -16.23 8.38 12.64
C ARG A 98 -16.00 7.29 11.60
N GLU A 99 -15.69 6.10 12.07
CA GLU A 99 -15.49 4.94 11.20
C GLU A 99 -16.73 4.03 11.27
N THR A 100 -17.31 3.73 10.14
CA THR A 100 -18.44 2.81 10.03
C THR A 100 -17.96 1.48 9.47
N ALA A 101 -18.36 0.39 10.11
CA ALA A 101 -18.01 -0.94 9.66
C ALA A 101 -18.44 -1.16 8.21
N THR A 102 -17.54 -1.68 7.42
CA THR A 102 -17.80 -2.12 6.07
C THR A 102 -18.08 -3.62 6.10
N LYS A 103 -19.26 -4.03 5.63
CA LYS A 103 -19.52 -5.45 5.43
C LYS A 103 -18.61 -5.93 4.30
N THR A 104 -17.58 -6.68 4.66
CA THR A 104 -16.74 -7.32 3.66
C THR A 104 -17.59 -8.36 2.96
N ARG A 105 -17.71 -8.26 1.65
CA ARG A 105 -18.33 -9.28 0.79
C ARG A 105 -17.40 -10.46 0.54
N GLN A 106 -16.43 -10.68 1.40
CA GLN A 106 -15.62 -11.89 1.39
C GLN A 106 -16.54 -13.06 1.73
N GLU A 107 -16.19 -14.24 1.24
CA GLU A 107 -16.96 -15.48 1.40
C GLU A 107 -17.31 -15.81 2.87
N ASP A 108 -16.59 -15.23 3.82
CA ASP A 108 -16.78 -15.40 5.25
C ASP A 108 -17.96 -14.59 5.84
N GLY A 109 -18.47 -13.57 5.12
CA GLY A 109 -19.58 -12.72 5.55
C GLY A 109 -19.31 -11.84 6.77
N LEU A 110 -18.04 -11.65 7.14
CA LEU A 110 -17.64 -10.83 8.28
C LEU A 110 -17.70 -9.32 7.97
N TYR A 111 -17.77 -8.50 9.01
CA TYR A 111 -17.59 -7.05 8.91
C TYR A 111 -16.13 -6.69 9.13
N LEU A 112 -15.64 -5.74 8.35
CA LEU A 112 -14.41 -5.03 8.63
C LEU A 112 -14.73 -3.82 9.50
N ASN A 113 -14.31 -3.86 10.75
CA ASN A 113 -14.42 -2.77 11.69
C ASN A 113 -13.07 -2.07 11.78
N ARG A 114 -13.00 -0.82 11.36
CA ARG A 114 -11.76 -0.03 11.40
C ARG A 114 -11.78 0.95 12.56
N LEU A 115 -10.66 1.01 13.28
CA LEU A 115 -10.35 2.02 14.29
C LEU A 115 -9.13 2.80 13.83
N ARG A 116 -9.12 4.13 14.02
CA ARG A 116 -8.05 5.00 13.56
C ARG A 116 -7.69 6.03 14.62
N TYR A 117 -6.50 5.92 15.17
CA TYR A 117 -6.01 6.72 16.27
C TYR A 117 -4.85 7.62 15.85
N ALA A 118 -4.84 8.88 16.31
CA ALA A 118 -3.70 9.77 16.10
C ALA A 118 -2.84 9.86 17.36
N LEU A 119 -1.53 9.89 17.15
CA LEU A 119 -0.52 10.00 18.19
C LEU A 119 0.56 11.02 17.77
N GLU A 120 1.05 11.76 18.73
CA GLU A 120 2.27 12.52 18.58
C GLU A 120 3.49 11.59 18.50
N GLU A 121 4.58 12.04 17.89
CA GLU A 121 5.80 11.26 17.73
C GLU A 121 6.35 10.75 19.06
N ALA A 122 6.31 11.58 20.11
CA ALA A 122 6.76 11.22 21.46
C ALA A 122 5.96 10.07 22.09
N ASP A 123 4.66 9.94 21.79
CA ASP A 123 3.81 8.86 22.26
C ASP A 123 4.00 7.60 21.43
N MET A 124 4.20 7.75 20.12
CA MET A 124 4.56 6.62 19.26
C MET A 124 5.89 6.01 19.70
N ASP A 125 6.89 6.81 20.01
CA ASP A 125 8.19 6.36 20.56
C ASP A 125 8.04 5.56 21.86
N LYS A 126 7.11 5.94 22.74
CA LYS A 126 6.82 5.16 23.94
C LYS A 126 6.25 3.79 23.62
N LEU A 127 5.29 3.73 22.67
CA LEU A 127 4.67 2.48 22.25
C LEU A 127 5.67 1.51 21.61
N THR A 128 6.63 2.02 20.83
CA THR A 128 7.67 1.17 20.20
C THR A 128 8.65 0.54 21.19
N ARG A 129 8.66 1.00 22.45
CA ARG A 129 9.50 0.44 23.52
C ARG A 129 8.84 -0.72 24.26
N GLY A 130 7.56 -0.98 23.97
CA GLY A 130 6.81 -2.13 24.47
C GLY A 130 5.40 -1.80 24.93
N VAL A 131 4.50 -2.75 24.72
CA VAL A 131 3.09 -2.68 25.14
C VAL A 131 2.71 -4.00 25.80
N THR A 132 2.19 -3.93 27.02
CA THR A 132 1.74 -5.12 27.78
C THR A 132 0.24 -5.35 27.70
N ALA A 133 -0.55 -4.30 27.48
CA ALA A 133 -1.99 -4.41 27.26
C ALA A 133 -2.48 -3.30 26.34
N LEU A 134 -3.55 -3.59 25.59
CA LEU A 134 -4.22 -2.67 24.71
C LEU A 134 -5.73 -2.74 24.96
N GLU A 135 -6.34 -1.59 25.19
CA GLU A 135 -7.79 -1.42 25.28
C GLU A 135 -8.25 -0.53 24.13
N LEU A 136 -9.22 -1.01 23.38
CA LEU A 136 -9.82 -0.33 22.23
C LEU A 136 -11.29 -0.07 22.55
N ILE A 137 -11.64 1.18 22.78
CA ILE A 137 -13.02 1.61 22.97
C ILE A 137 -13.59 1.93 21.59
N TYR A 138 -14.73 1.31 21.21
CA TYR A 138 -15.36 1.49 19.92
C TYR A 138 -16.76 2.10 19.99
N GLY A 139 -17.28 2.40 21.18
CA GLY A 139 -18.57 3.05 21.41
C GLY A 139 -18.62 3.81 22.72
N TRP A 140 -19.82 4.20 23.14
CA TRP A 140 -20.04 4.98 24.37
C TRP A 140 -20.68 4.17 25.50
N GLU A 141 -21.12 2.94 25.22
CA GLU A 141 -21.67 2.06 26.25
C GLU A 141 -20.53 1.43 27.07
N PRO A 142 -20.76 1.06 28.33
CA PRO A 142 -19.73 0.52 29.21
C PRO A 142 -19.04 -0.75 28.69
N ASP A 143 -19.73 -1.54 27.86
CA ASP A 143 -19.24 -2.79 27.30
C ASP A 143 -18.68 -2.63 25.85
N ASP A 144 -18.64 -1.39 25.34
CA ASP A 144 -18.15 -1.11 23.99
C ASP A 144 -16.63 -1.02 23.94
N TYR A 145 -15.95 -2.06 24.40
CA TYR A 145 -14.49 -2.13 24.37
C TYR A 145 -13.97 -3.54 24.06
N LEU A 146 -12.76 -3.60 23.54
CA LEU A 146 -11.97 -4.81 23.36
C LEU A 146 -10.67 -4.68 24.16
N GLN A 147 -10.27 -5.76 24.84
CA GLN A 147 -9.06 -5.77 25.65
C GLN A 147 -8.14 -6.89 25.21
N TYR A 148 -6.89 -6.54 24.99
CA TYR A 148 -5.81 -7.45 24.63
C TYR A 148 -4.72 -7.39 25.69
N ASN A 149 -4.25 -8.56 26.13
CA ASN A 149 -3.10 -8.67 27.02
C ASN A 149 -1.99 -9.42 26.28
N PHE A 150 -0.81 -8.83 26.23
CA PHE A 150 0.34 -9.38 25.53
C PHE A 150 1.27 -10.03 26.54
N LYS A 151 1.49 -11.34 26.40
CA LYS A 151 2.49 -12.07 27.22
C LYS A 151 3.92 -11.73 26.82
N GLU A 152 4.10 -11.43 25.54
CA GLU A 152 5.33 -10.94 24.93
C GLU A 152 5.01 -9.62 24.23
N ASP A 153 5.99 -8.76 24.04
CA ASP A 153 5.81 -7.48 23.39
C ASP A 153 5.63 -7.60 21.86
N VAL A 154 4.52 -8.22 21.44
CA VAL A 154 4.22 -8.38 20.01
C VAL A 154 3.73 -7.08 19.37
N PHE A 155 2.95 -6.28 20.10
CA PHE A 155 2.35 -5.06 19.55
C PHE A 155 3.38 -3.92 19.45
N GLY A 156 4.17 -3.68 20.50
CA GLY A 156 5.22 -2.65 20.47
C GLY A 156 6.33 -2.99 19.47
N ALA A 157 6.74 -4.26 19.38
CA ALA A 157 7.69 -4.72 18.39
C ALA A 157 7.16 -4.56 16.94
N LEU A 158 5.86 -4.80 16.73
CA LEU A 158 5.20 -4.57 15.45
C LEU A 158 5.24 -3.07 15.10
N LEU A 159 4.82 -2.19 16.00
CA LEU A 159 4.85 -0.74 15.77
C LEU A 159 6.27 -0.23 15.49
N LYS A 160 7.28 -0.80 16.16
CA LYS A 160 8.69 -0.46 15.93
C LYS A 160 9.10 -0.75 14.48
N ARG A 161 8.74 -1.92 13.94
CA ARG A 161 9.03 -2.25 12.51
C ARG A 161 8.38 -1.27 11.56
N HIS A 162 7.10 -0.92 11.80
CA HIS A 162 6.39 0.07 11.00
C HIS A 162 7.09 1.44 11.01
N VAL A 163 7.46 1.94 12.19
CA VAL A 163 8.14 3.24 12.34
C VAL A 163 9.51 3.24 11.66
N GLU A 164 10.30 2.16 11.81
CA GLU A 164 11.60 2.01 11.15
C GLU A 164 11.47 2.00 9.62
N ALA A 165 10.48 1.29 9.08
CA ALA A 165 10.22 1.26 7.64
C ALA A 165 9.81 2.65 7.11
N ILE A 166 8.94 3.37 7.81
CA ILE A 166 8.53 4.74 7.49
C ILE A 166 9.75 5.67 7.47
N ALA A 167 10.62 5.58 8.47
CA ALA A 167 11.82 6.41 8.55
C ALA A 167 12.78 6.14 7.38
N GLN A 168 12.95 4.88 6.98
CA GLN A 168 13.76 4.52 5.81
C GLN A 168 13.15 5.03 4.51
N ALA A 169 11.83 4.94 4.36
CA ALA A 169 11.12 5.36 3.15
C ALA A 169 11.09 6.89 2.97
N ALA A 170 11.26 7.67 4.03
CA ALA A 170 11.15 9.13 3.99
C ALA A 170 12.14 9.79 2.99
N ALA A 171 13.28 9.16 2.76
CA ALA A 171 14.28 9.64 1.80
C ALA A 171 13.83 9.54 0.32
N SER A 172 12.82 8.72 0.03
CA SER A 172 12.31 8.45 -1.32
C SER A 172 10.87 8.96 -1.53
N THR A 173 10.43 9.95 -0.78
CA THR A 173 9.09 10.53 -0.90
C THR A 173 8.90 11.19 -2.28
N ILE A 174 7.78 10.89 -2.92
CA ILE A 174 7.43 11.38 -4.25
C ILE A 174 6.47 12.56 -4.13
N ASP A 175 6.79 13.67 -4.81
CA ASP A 175 5.89 14.81 -4.88
C ASP A 175 4.78 14.54 -5.93
N LEU A 176 3.54 14.52 -5.47
CA LEU A 176 2.38 14.48 -6.38
C LEU A 176 2.06 15.89 -6.85
N THR A 177 2.14 16.10 -8.15
CA THR A 177 1.77 17.39 -8.76
C THR A 177 0.26 17.51 -8.91
N ALA A 178 -0.25 18.75 -8.93
CA ALA A 178 -1.67 19.01 -9.18
C ALA A 178 -2.14 18.47 -10.56
N GLU A 179 -1.22 18.36 -11.52
CA GLU A 179 -1.48 17.82 -12.86
C GLU A 179 -1.71 16.30 -12.85
N ALA A 180 -1.19 15.61 -11.85
CA ALA A 180 -1.44 14.18 -11.63
C ALA A 180 -2.75 13.94 -10.85
N ALA A 181 -3.51 14.99 -10.53
CA ALA A 181 -4.75 14.87 -9.76
C ALA A 181 -5.72 13.90 -10.42
N GLY A 182 -6.11 12.90 -9.68
CA GLY A 182 -7.07 11.90 -10.12
C GLY A 182 -8.51 12.38 -9.96
N ARG A 183 -9.43 11.59 -10.50
CA ARG A 183 -10.87 11.83 -10.41
C ARG A 183 -11.52 10.68 -9.66
N VAL A 184 -12.28 11.01 -8.62
CA VAL A 184 -13.17 10.06 -7.93
C VAL A 184 -14.58 10.30 -8.47
N ASP A 185 -15.23 9.27 -8.98
CA ASP A 185 -16.61 9.35 -9.43
C ASP A 185 -17.60 9.07 -8.30
N LEU A 186 -18.91 9.22 -8.60
CA LEU A 186 -20.00 9.02 -7.64
C LEU A 186 -20.14 7.55 -7.17
N THR A 187 -19.48 6.61 -7.83
CA THR A 187 -19.48 5.19 -7.44
C THR A 187 -18.31 4.83 -6.54
N GLY A 188 -17.35 5.73 -6.35
CA GLY A 188 -16.11 5.50 -5.61
C GLY A 188 -14.98 4.95 -6.49
N SER A 189 -15.20 4.81 -7.81
CA SER A 189 -14.13 4.49 -8.75
C SER A 189 -13.15 5.64 -8.87
N VAL A 190 -11.87 5.32 -8.87
CA VAL A 190 -10.77 6.29 -9.00
C VAL A 190 -10.12 6.12 -10.35
N MET A 191 -10.01 7.20 -11.09
CA MET A 191 -9.25 7.25 -12.34
C MET A 191 -8.16 8.30 -12.20
N THR A 192 -6.91 7.91 -12.36
CA THR A 192 -5.81 8.86 -12.41
C THR A 192 -5.80 9.54 -13.79
N ALA A 193 -5.37 10.79 -13.84
CA ALA A 193 -5.10 11.43 -15.13
C ALA A 193 -3.97 10.67 -15.84
N ALA A 194 -3.94 10.77 -17.18
CA ALA A 194 -2.79 10.28 -17.93
C ALA A 194 -1.53 10.98 -17.40
N SER A 195 -0.46 10.19 -17.19
CA SER A 195 0.79 10.77 -16.71
C SER A 195 1.24 11.88 -17.65
N PRO A 196 1.52 13.09 -17.17
CA PRO A 196 2.16 14.14 -17.99
C PRO A 196 3.60 13.75 -18.33
N LEU A 197 4.20 12.84 -17.56
CA LEU A 197 5.53 12.31 -17.83
C LEU A 197 5.41 11.30 -18.97
N VAL A 198 6.07 11.61 -20.05
CA VAL A 198 6.30 10.65 -21.11
C VAL A 198 7.49 9.79 -20.68
N ALA A 199 7.21 8.55 -20.32
CA ALA A 199 8.27 7.59 -20.00
C ALA A 199 9.01 7.23 -21.29
N ASP A 200 10.32 7.41 -21.32
CA ASP A 200 11.14 7.19 -22.50
C ASP A 200 11.70 5.75 -22.54
N GLY A 201 11.23 4.97 -23.52
CA GLY A 201 11.89 3.76 -23.96
C GLY A 201 12.88 4.06 -25.08
N LYS A 202 13.70 3.08 -25.42
CA LYS A 202 14.70 3.20 -26.49
C LYS A 202 14.05 3.51 -27.85
N ASN A 203 12.89 2.90 -28.11
CA ASN A 203 12.19 2.99 -29.38
C ASN A 203 10.81 3.64 -29.25
N LEU A 204 10.25 3.68 -28.06
CA LEU A 204 8.88 4.08 -27.80
C LEU A 204 8.81 5.08 -26.63
N LYS A 205 7.72 5.82 -26.62
CA LYS A 205 7.30 6.65 -25.48
C LYS A 205 6.04 6.09 -24.89
N TYR A 206 5.85 6.27 -23.59
CA TYR A 206 4.73 5.71 -22.86
C TYR A 206 4.01 6.78 -22.04
N ASN A 207 2.67 6.82 -22.13
CA ASN A 207 1.80 7.50 -21.18
C ASN A 207 1.11 6.47 -20.31
N ILE A 208 1.18 6.63 -18.99
CA ILE A 208 0.66 5.66 -18.03
C ILE A 208 -0.59 6.20 -17.36
N ILE A 209 -1.62 5.36 -17.27
CA ILE A 209 -2.88 5.65 -16.60
C ILE A 209 -3.21 4.47 -15.68
N LEU A 210 -3.61 4.74 -14.45
CA LEU A 210 -4.17 3.75 -13.53
C LEU A 210 -5.64 4.06 -13.27
N ASN A 211 -6.46 3.02 -13.26
CA ASN A 211 -7.85 3.11 -12.87
C ASN A 211 -8.15 2.08 -11.80
N HIS A 212 -8.80 2.50 -10.74
CA HIS A 212 -9.42 1.62 -9.77
C HIS A 212 -10.94 1.66 -9.99
N LEU A 213 -11.49 0.53 -10.42
CA LEU A 213 -12.91 0.41 -10.73
C LEU A 213 -13.63 -0.23 -9.56
N TYR A 214 -14.49 0.54 -8.90
CA TYR A 214 -15.34 0.06 -7.84
C TYR A 214 -16.73 -0.29 -8.37
N TYR A 215 -17.11 -1.54 -8.26
CA TYR A 215 -18.43 -2.00 -8.68
C TYR A 215 -19.38 -2.05 -7.48
N LYS A 216 -20.22 -1.04 -7.31
CA LYS A 216 -21.14 -0.84 -6.16
C LYS A 216 -22.00 -2.06 -5.82
N ASN A 217 -22.28 -2.95 -6.76
CA ASN A 217 -23.14 -4.12 -6.60
C ASN A 217 -22.41 -5.47 -6.73
N SER A 218 -21.10 -5.45 -6.86
CA SER A 218 -20.29 -6.66 -6.94
C SER A 218 -19.16 -6.59 -5.92
N ALA A 219 -18.70 -7.76 -5.46
CA ALA A 219 -17.54 -7.85 -4.59
C ALA A 219 -16.22 -7.63 -5.36
N LYS A 220 -16.31 -7.27 -6.64
CA LYS A 220 -15.17 -7.20 -7.53
C LYS A 220 -14.64 -5.78 -7.56
N GLU A 221 -13.39 -5.65 -7.17
CA GLU A 221 -12.60 -4.45 -7.36
C GLU A 221 -11.51 -4.81 -8.36
N ASP A 222 -11.48 -4.10 -9.48
CA ASP A 222 -10.48 -4.32 -10.52
C ASP A 222 -9.58 -3.08 -10.61
N VAL A 223 -8.29 -3.30 -10.73
CA VAL A 223 -7.32 -2.23 -11.00
C VAL A 223 -6.81 -2.41 -12.43
N ASP A 224 -7.00 -1.39 -13.25
CA ASP A 224 -6.48 -1.36 -14.59
C ASP A 224 -5.16 -0.59 -14.64
N LEU A 225 -4.15 -1.20 -15.25
CA LEU A 225 -2.98 -0.50 -15.73
C LEU A 225 -3.12 -0.33 -17.24
N ALA A 226 -3.32 0.90 -17.68
CA ALA A 226 -3.36 1.22 -19.09
C ALA A 226 -2.16 2.09 -19.46
N PHE A 227 -1.58 1.86 -20.62
CA PHE A 227 -0.59 2.77 -21.17
C PHE A 227 -0.69 2.85 -22.70
N GLN A 228 -0.36 4.02 -23.21
CA GLN A 228 -0.34 4.29 -24.64
C GLN A 228 1.10 4.33 -25.15
N LEU A 229 1.31 3.74 -26.30
CA LEU A 229 2.58 3.85 -27.03
C LEU A 229 2.59 5.13 -27.85
N GLY A 230 3.48 6.06 -27.55
CA GLY A 230 3.71 7.27 -28.32
C GLY A 230 4.68 6.98 -29.49
N THR A 231 4.15 6.64 -30.65
CA THR A 231 4.94 6.34 -31.84
C THR A 231 4.19 6.80 -33.09
N GLU A 232 4.95 7.13 -34.17
CA GLU A 232 4.38 7.41 -35.49
C GLU A 232 3.87 6.13 -36.18
N LYS A 233 4.47 4.97 -35.86
CA LYS A 233 4.01 3.66 -36.35
C LYS A 233 2.84 3.19 -35.51
N GLN A 234 1.78 2.73 -36.15
CA GLN A 234 0.67 2.05 -35.48
C GLN A 234 1.03 0.58 -35.24
N TYR A 235 0.80 0.15 -34.01
CA TYR A 235 0.93 -1.26 -33.61
C TYR A 235 -0.44 -1.75 -33.14
N HIS A 236 -0.91 -2.85 -33.72
CA HIS A 236 -2.07 -3.57 -33.22
C HIS A 236 -1.61 -4.50 -32.08
N ILE A 237 -2.16 -4.28 -30.92
CA ILE A 237 -1.84 -5.04 -29.71
C ILE A 237 -2.78 -6.23 -29.63
N VAL A 238 -2.22 -7.42 -29.67
CA VAL A 238 -3.00 -8.67 -29.73
C VAL A 238 -3.69 -8.96 -28.38
N PRO A 239 -5.02 -9.21 -28.35
CA PRO A 239 -5.72 -9.60 -27.12
C PRO A 239 -5.14 -10.88 -26.51
N ASP A 240 -5.20 -10.98 -25.19
CA ASP A 240 -4.67 -12.11 -24.40
C ASP A 240 -3.17 -12.40 -24.58
N ALA A 241 -2.49 -11.63 -25.45
CA ALA A 241 -1.07 -11.76 -25.62
C ALA A 241 -0.31 -11.21 -24.41
N PRO A 242 0.86 -11.81 -24.08
CA PRO A 242 1.63 -11.40 -22.91
C PRO A 242 2.30 -10.03 -23.10
N VAL A 243 2.18 -9.20 -22.07
CA VAL A 243 3.06 -8.05 -21.85
C VAL A 243 3.96 -8.38 -20.66
N THR A 244 5.26 -8.40 -20.88
CA THR A 244 6.23 -8.74 -19.84
C THR A 244 7.05 -7.52 -19.44
N PHE A 245 7.00 -7.19 -18.16
CA PHE A 245 7.88 -6.21 -17.52
C PHE A 245 9.10 -6.95 -16.99
N VAL A 246 10.27 -6.52 -17.39
CA VAL A 246 11.55 -7.03 -16.88
C VAL A 246 12.11 -6.01 -15.91
N LEU A 247 12.31 -6.39 -14.65
CA LEU A 247 12.83 -5.52 -13.60
C LEU A 247 14.38 -5.54 -13.60
N GLU A 248 15.00 -4.57 -12.96
CA GLU A 248 16.46 -4.42 -12.90
C GLU A 248 17.15 -5.62 -12.28
N GLU A 249 16.58 -6.21 -11.23
CA GLU A 249 17.09 -7.42 -10.57
C GLU A 249 16.91 -8.70 -11.41
N GLY A 250 16.26 -8.59 -12.58
CA GLY A 250 16.04 -9.67 -13.52
C GLY A 250 14.77 -10.47 -13.32
N SER A 251 13.93 -10.12 -12.34
CA SER A 251 12.60 -10.71 -12.21
C SER A 251 11.67 -10.23 -13.33
N GLU A 252 10.66 -11.04 -13.65
CA GLU A 252 9.71 -10.76 -14.72
C GLU A 252 8.28 -10.81 -14.19
N ILE A 253 7.47 -9.82 -14.58
CA ILE A 253 6.03 -9.80 -14.35
C ILE A 253 5.35 -9.82 -15.70
N THR A 254 4.57 -10.88 -15.96
CA THR A 254 3.86 -11.06 -17.21
C THR A 254 2.35 -10.95 -16.96
N LEU A 255 1.70 -10.09 -17.72
CA LEU A 255 0.26 -9.83 -17.64
C LEU A 255 -0.34 -10.00 -19.05
N PRO A 256 -1.53 -10.62 -19.18
CA PRO A 256 -2.21 -10.72 -20.47
C PRO A 256 -2.78 -9.35 -20.87
N GLN A 257 -2.67 -9.01 -22.13
CA GLN A 257 -3.36 -7.89 -22.75
C GLN A 257 -4.85 -8.25 -22.91
N THR A 258 -5.75 -7.35 -22.52
CA THR A 258 -7.18 -7.66 -22.43
C THR A 258 -8.03 -7.17 -23.61
N ARG A 259 -7.46 -6.32 -24.47
CA ARG A 259 -8.20 -5.72 -25.60
C ARG A 259 -7.33 -5.67 -26.83
N ASP A 260 -7.99 -5.74 -28.01
CA ASP A 260 -7.37 -5.43 -29.29
C ASP A 260 -7.49 -3.91 -29.52
N GLU A 261 -6.38 -3.21 -29.45
CA GLU A 261 -6.33 -1.77 -29.57
C GLU A 261 -5.09 -1.32 -30.35
N VAL A 262 -5.20 -0.19 -31.03
CA VAL A 262 -4.07 0.42 -31.71
C VAL A 262 -3.29 1.29 -30.75
N ASN A 263 -2.04 0.95 -30.50
CA ASN A 263 -1.12 1.65 -29.60
C ASN A 263 -1.58 1.79 -28.15
N PHE A 264 -2.64 1.06 -27.73
CA PHE A 264 -3.11 1.04 -26.36
C PHE A 264 -2.98 -0.34 -25.74
N ILE A 265 -2.49 -0.40 -24.51
CA ILE A 265 -2.31 -1.63 -23.72
C ILE A 265 -3.16 -1.53 -22.46
N TYR A 266 -3.99 -2.55 -22.23
CA TYR A 266 -4.86 -2.67 -21.06
C TYR A 266 -4.55 -3.96 -20.31
N LEU A 267 -4.11 -3.84 -19.06
CA LEU A 267 -3.68 -4.94 -18.20
C LEU A 267 -4.44 -4.87 -16.87
N TYR A 268 -4.74 -6.03 -16.29
CA TYR A 268 -5.38 -6.14 -14.98
C TYR A 268 -4.42 -6.80 -13.97
N PRO A 269 -3.43 -6.05 -13.46
CA PRO A 269 -2.57 -6.56 -12.41
C PRO A 269 -3.36 -6.76 -11.11
N SER A 270 -3.00 -7.77 -10.33
CA SER A 270 -3.38 -7.76 -8.92
C SER A 270 -2.73 -6.56 -8.22
N LEU A 271 -3.29 -6.13 -7.09
CA LEU A 271 -2.72 -5.01 -6.32
C LEU A 271 -1.26 -5.29 -5.92
N SER A 272 -0.92 -6.53 -5.60
CA SER A 272 0.46 -6.95 -5.30
C SER A 272 1.39 -6.81 -6.52
N GLN A 273 0.95 -7.22 -7.70
CA GLN A 273 1.73 -7.07 -8.94
C GLN A 273 1.91 -5.59 -9.29
N LEU A 274 0.83 -4.80 -9.21
CA LEU A 274 0.89 -3.35 -9.46
C LEU A 274 1.87 -2.67 -8.51
N ARG A 275 1.84 -3.04 -7.24
CA ARG A 275 2.78 -2.52 -6.25
C ARG A 275 4.22 -2.90 -6.58
N THR A 276 4.48 -4.17 -6.91
CA THR A 276 5.83 -4.60 -7.31
C THR A 276 6.32 -3.82 -8.52
N LEU A 277 5.47 -3.56 -9.50
CA LEU A 277 5.80 -2.73 -10.67
C LEU A 277 6.03 -1.27 -10.28
N ALA A 278 5.24 -0.73 -9.36
CA ALA A 278 5.33 0.68 -8.95
C ALA A 278 6.61 1.00 -8.16
N TYR A 279 7.09 0.06 -7.35
CA TYR A 279 8.32 0.22 -6.56
C TYR A 279 9.55 -0.43 -7.19
N GLY A 280 9.35 -1.29 -8.18
CA GLY A 280 10.45 -1.90 -8.95
C GLY A 280 10.97 -0.97 -10.03
N SER A 281 12.24 -1.13 -10.39
CA SER A 281 12.82 -0.45 -11.55
C SER A 281 12.58 -1.29 -12.80
N VAL A 282 11.70 -0.81 -13.69
CA VAL A 282 11.42 -1.48 -14.97
C VAL A 282 12.55 -1.19 -15.94
N LYS A 283 13.26 -2.25 -16.35
CA LYS A 283 14.39 -2.18 -17.26
C LYS A 283 13.99 -2.29 -18.73
N SER A 284 12.97 -3.09 -19.01
CA SER A 284 12.47 -3.26 -20.37
C SER A 284 11.04 -3.80 -20.39
N LEU A 285 10.38 -3.59 -21.52
CA LEU A 285 9.07 -4.12 -21.85
C LEU A 285 9.12 -5.04 -23.05
N ARG A 286 8.44 -6.18 -23.00
CA ARG A 286 8.17 -7.04 -24.14
C ARG A 286 6.67 -7.07 -24.42
N ILE A 287 6.27 -6.64 -25.61
CA ILE A 287 4.88 -6.45 -26.03
C ILE A 287 4.64 -7.29 -27.29
N GLN A 288 3.59 -8.10 -27.26
CA GLN A 288 3.19 -8.85 -28.46
C GLN A 288 2.25 -8.02 -29.32
N THR A 289 2.61 -7.86 -30.59
CA THR A 289 1.81 -7.19 -31.62
C THR A 289 1.54 -8.14 -32.77
N GLU A 290 0.64 -7.78 -33.70
CA GLU A 290 0.40 -8.56 -34.91
C GLU A 290 1.66 -8.75 -35.76
N ASP A 291 2.56 -7.79 -35.77
CA ASP A 291 3.84 -7.82 -36.49
C ASP A 291 4.93 -8.65 -35.78
N GLY A 292 4.67 -9.15 -34.59
CA GLY A 292 5.62 -9.90 -33.76
C GLY A 292 5.92 -9.27 -32.41
N THR A 293 6.93 -9.76 -31.71
CA THR A 293 7.31 -9.25 -30.38
C THR A 293 8.10 -7.95 -30.49
N LEU A 294 7.54 -6.88 -29.94
CA LEU A 294 8.21 -5.61 -29.73
C LEU A 294 8.97 -5.67 -28.39
N SER A 295 10.27 -5.47 -28.43
CA SER A 295 11.11 -5.40 -27.21
C SER A 295 11.69 -4.00 -27.10
N ASP A 296 11.43 -3.34 -25.97
CA ASP A 296 11.89 -1.99 -25.73
C ASP A 296 12.61 -1.86 -24.39
N ALA A 297 13.82 -1.33 -24.43
CA ALA A 297 14.59 -1.01 -23.24
C ALA A 297 14.17 0.36 -22.72
N ILE A 298 13.94 0.49 -21.43
CA ILE A 298 13.72 1.76 -20.77
C ILE A 298 15.07 2.47 -20.61
N LEU A 299 15.14 3.73 -21.03
CA LEU A 299 16.40 4.48 -21.08
C LEU A 299 16.88 4.94 -19.70
N ASP A 300 15.92 5.21 -18.83
CA ASP A 300 16.14 5.66 -17.47
C ASP A 300 14.99 5.17 -16.57
N ASP A 301 14.88 5.69 -15.37
CA ASP A 301 13.83 5.33 -14.42
C ASP A 301 12.50 6.09 -14.64
N SER A 302 12.32 6.78 -15.78
CA SER A 302 11.12 7.58 -16.08
C SER A 302 9.82 6.77 -16.06
N PHE A 303 9.84 5.55 -16.63
CA PHE A 303 8.68 4.66 -16.62
C PHE A 303 8.29 4.28 -15.19
N SER A 304 9.27 3.84 -14.39
CA SER A 304 9.05 3.45 -13.00
C SER A 304 8.62 4.62 -12.13
N LYS A 305 9.19 5.79 -12.35
CA LYS A 305 8.76 7.04 -11.67
C LYS A 305 7.32 7.39 -12.01
N ALA A 306 6.96 7.38 -13.29
CA ALA A 306 5.60 7.66 -13.73
C ALA A 306 4.59 6.67 -13.16
N LEU A 307 4.90 5.38 -13.21
CA LEU A 307 4.05 4.33 -12.64
C LEU A 307 3.92 4.46 -11.12
N ASN A 308 5.02 4.77 -10.44
CA ASN A 308 5.00 4.98 -8.99
C ASN A 308 4.14 6.20 -8.60
N GLN A 309 4.26 7.33 -9.30
CA GLN A 309 3.42 8.50 -9.07
C GLN A 309 1.93 8.19 -9.25
N GLN A 310 1.57 7.47 -10.33
CA GLN A 310 0.21 7.04 -10.57
C GLN A 310 -0.30 6.10 -9.48
N TYR A 311 0.52 5.17 -9.04
CA TYR A 311 0.19 4.27 -7.94
C TYR A 311 -0.05 5.02 -6.63
N GLN A 312 0.83 5.96 -6.25
CA GLN A 312 0.66 6.77 -5.04
C GLN A 312 -0.63 7.59 -5.10
N LEU A 313 -0.92 8.20 -6.25
CA LEU A 313 -2.16 8.93 -6.46
C LEU A 313 -3.38 8.01 -6.31
N LEU A 314 -3.37 6.85 -6.94
CA LEU A 314 -4.44 5.85 -6.81
C LEU A 314 -4.67 5.48 -5.35
N MET A 315 -3.60 5.18 -4.60
CA MET A 315 -3.68 4.83 -3.18
C MET A 315 -4.15 5.98 -2.29
N SER A 316 -3.83 7.23 -2.64
CA SER A 316 -4.27 8.42 -1.88
C SER A 316 -5.77 8.69 -2.04
N LEU A 317 -6.32 8.38 -3.20
CA LEU A 317 -7.72 8.66 -3.55
C LEU A 317 -8.65 7.47 -3.26
N SER A 318 -8.11 6.25 -3.23
CA SER A 318 -8.89 5.05 -2.98
C SER A 318 -8.91 4.67 -1.50
N THR A 319 -9.96 3.99 -1.10
CA THR A 319 -10.10 3.40 0.25
C THR A 319 -9.47 2.00 0.34
N LEU A 320 -8.70 1.61 -0.66
CA LEU A 320 -8.01 0.32 -0.77
C LEU A 320 -7.00 0.09 0.35
#